data_16ba1770426700ba38e0b4b939240a41
#
_entry.id   16ba1770426700ba38e0b4b939240a41
#
_cell.length_a   1.000
_cell.length_b   1.000
_cell.length_c   1.000
_cell.angle_alpha   90.00
_cell.angle_beta   90.00
_cell.angle_gamma   90.00
#
_symmetry.space_group_name_H-M   'P 1'
#
loop_
_entity.id
_entity.type
_entity.pdbx_description
1 polymer ?
#
loop_
_entity_poly.entity_id
_entity_poly.type
_entity_poly.pdbx_seq_one_letter_code
_entity_poly.pdbx_strand_id
1 'polypeptide(L)'
;LEEKGDKQIYTCGHSLGGAMSGIAASRLDGAICYNYGCPRIGTNSWRKAFDKEHKMYRFVNDRDIVPRIPPRWMRYKHAGELHFIDKNGNIKKNPNPLRQLGIGLCNMCKNPLRIAQGIPDHNMGDYHRFVENWCNKK
;
A
#
# COMPACT_ATOMS: atom_id res chain seq x y z
N LEU A 1 14.57 -26.92 -12.42
CA LEU A 1 13.27 -26.25 -12.20
C LEU A 1 12.18 -27.29 -12.40
N GLU A 2 12.06 -28.15 -11.42
CA GLU A 2 11.08 -29.21 -11.38
C GLU A 2 9.96 -28.87 -10.41
N GLU A 3 8.75 -29.27 -10.81
CA GLU A 3 7.47 -29.19 -10.12
C GLU A 3 6.84 -27.80 -10.01
N LYS A 4 6.17 -27.40 -11.11
CA LYS A 4 4.93 -26.62 -11.00
C LYS A 4 3.86 -27.46 -10.30
N GLY A 5 4.03 -27.68 -8.99
CA GLY A 5 2.89 -28.00 -8.15
C GLY A 5 2.05 -26.73 -8.03
N ASP A 6 0.73 -26.86 -7.87
CA ASP A 6 -0.27 -25.80 -7.70
C ASP A 6 -0.03 -24.93 -6.44
N LYS A 7 1.21 -24.47 -6.22
CA LYS A 7 1.56 -23.65 -5.06
C LYS A 7 1.31 -22.19 -5.38
N GLN A 8 0.39 -21.58 -4.64
CA GLN A 8 0.14 -20.14 -4.71
C GLN A 8 1.40 -19.36 -4.29
N ILE A 9 1.89 -18.48 -5.16
CA ILE A 9 3.01 -17.59 -4.87
C ILE A 9 2.48 -16.32 -4.19
N TYR A 10 3.12 -15.95 -3.09
CA TYR A 10 2.88 -14.69 -2.40
C TYR A 10 4.14 -13.86 -2.40
N THR A 11 4.00 -12.57 -2.70
CA THR A 11 5.06 -11.58 -2.51
C THR A 11 4.62 -10.59 -1.44
N CYS A 12 5.53 -10.18 -0.58
CA CYS A 12 5.22 -9.16 0.43
C CYS A 12 6.39 -8.21 0.66
N GLY A 13 6.09 -7.01 1.14
CA GLY A 13 7.13 -6.06 1.47
C GLY A 13 6.60 -4.76 2.11
N HIS A 14 7.48 -4.10 2.83
CA HIS A 14 7.26 -2.82 3.48
C HIS A 14 8.09 -1.73 2.79
N SER A 15 7.54 -0.52 2.68
CA SER A 15 8.26 0.63 2.15
C SER A 15 8.76 0.40 0.72
N LEU A 16 10.04 0.62 0.45
CA LEU A 16 10.68 0.30 -0.83
C LEU A 16 10.55 -1.20 -1.16
N GLY A 17 10.68 -2.09 -0.16
CA GLY A 17 10.45 -3.52 -0.32
C GLY A 17 9.03 -3.85 -0.78
N GLY A 18 8.03 -3.04 -0.40
CA GLY A 18 6.67 -3.11 -0.93
C GLY A 18 6.60 -2.81 -2.43
N ALA A 19 7.36 -1.82 -2.92
CA ALA A 19 7.45 -1.55 -4.34
C ALA A 19 8.16 -2.68 -5.10
N MET A 20 9.26 -3.19 -4.54
CA MET A 20 9.99 -4.33 -5.10
C MET A 20 9.09 -5.58 -5.17
N SER A 21 8.32 -5.88 -4.13
CA SER A 21 7.38 -7.01 -4.10
C SER A 21 6.28 -6.88 -5.16
N GLY A 22 5.78 -5.66 -5.40
CA GLY A 22 4.80 -5.39 -6.46
C GLY A 22 5.39 -5.57 -7.86
N ILE A 23 6.65 -5.15 -8.08
CA ILE A 23 7.35 -5.39 -9.35
C ILE A 23 7.59 -6.90 -9.54
N ALA A 24 8.03 -7.61 -8.50
CA ALA A 24 8.21 -9.06 -8.56
C ALA A 24 6.90 -9.78 -8.90
N ALA A 25 5.79 -9.43 -8.24
CA ALA A 25 4.47 -9.98 -8.54
C ALA A 25 4.07 -9.79 -10.00
N SER A 26 4.41 -8.64 -10.61
CA SER A 26 4.10 -8.38 -12.03
C SER A 26 4.88 -9.26 -13.02
N ARG A 27 5.83 -10.06 -12.54
CA ARG A 27 6.68 -10.98 -13.32
C ARG A 27 6.43 -12.46 -13.01
N LEU A 28 5.53 -12.73 -12.06
CA LEU A 28 5.24 -14.08 -11.57
C LEU A 28 3.77 -14.38 -11.80
N ASP A 29 3.47 -15.30 -12.70
CA ASP A 29 2.11 -15.69 -13.03
C ASP A 29 1.34 -16.16 -11.80
N GLY A 30 0.14 -15.61 -11.60
CA GLY A 30 -0.74 -15.98 -10.50
C GLY A 30 -0.27 -15.48 -9.11
N ALA A 31 0.81 -14.70 -9.01
CA ALA A 31 1.28 -14.20 -7.73
C ALA A 31 0.30 -13.18 -7.10
N ILE A 32 0.15 -13.27 -5.78
CA ILE A 32 -0.61 -12.32 -4.97
C ILE A 32 0.36 -11.46 -4.16
N CYS A 33 0.24 -10.13 -4.26
CA CYS A 33 1.12 -9.20 -3.55
C CYS A 33 0.43 -8.59 -2.33
N TYR A 34 1.14 -8.59 -1.20
CA TYR A 34 0.77 -7.85 0.01
C TYR A 34 1.84 -6.82 0.30
N ASN A 35 1.48 -5.54 0.36
CA ASN A 35 2.45 -4.51 0.70
C ASN A 35 1.95 -3.54 1.76
N TYR A 36 2.88 -3.00 2.51
CA TYR A 36 2.67 -2.18 3.69
C TYR A 36 3.43 -0.88 3.54
N GLY A 37 2.76 0.26 3.67
CA GLY A 37 3.41 1.57 3.52
C GLY A 37 4.12 1.77 2.17
N CYS A 38 3.69 1.11 1.12
CA CYS A 38 4.34 1.09 -0.18
C CYS A 38 4.16 2.40 -0.94
N PRO A 39 5.22 2.99 -1.52
CA PRO A 39 5.11 4.14 -2.42
C PRO A 39 4.36 3.78 -3.71
N ARG A 40 4.04 4.77 -4.53
CA ARG A 40 3.48 4.52 -5.87
C ARG A 40 4.54 3.89 -6.76
N ILE A 41 4.19 2.77 -7.38
CA ILE A 41 5.17 1.93 -8.10
C ILE A 41 5.32 2.37 -9.56
N GLY A 42 4.22 2.66 -10.24
CA GLY A 42 4.26 2.87 -11.68
C GLY A 42 3.27 3.91 -12.21
N THR A 43 3.30 4.09 -13.51
CA THR A 43 2.37 4.98 -14.23
C THR A 43 0.97 4.38 -14.29
N ASN A 44 0.02 5.15 -14.86
CA ASN A 44 -1.34 4.65 -15.08
C ASN A 44 -1.39 3.44 -16.05
N SER A 45 -0.48 3.38 -17.02
CA SER A 45 -0.39 2.25 -17.94
C SER A 45 0.05 0.98 -17.21
N TRP A 46 1.11 1.09 -16.39
CA TRP A 46 1.56 -0.03 -15.55
C TRP A 46 0.46 -0.49 -14.59
N ARG A 47 -0.22 0.44 -13.91
CA ARG A 47 -1.34 0.13 -13.01
C ARG A 47 -2.43 -0.68 -13.72
N LYS A 48 -2.86 -0.22 -14.92
CA LYS A 48 -3.91 -0.89 -15.68
C LYS A 48 -3.50 -2.31 -16.09
N ALA A 49 -2.27 -2.49 -16.54
CA ALA A 49 -1.74 -3.82 -16.90
C ALA A 49 -1.69 -4.73 -15.66
N PHE A 50 -1.16 -4.22 -14.56
CA PHE A 50 -1.08 -4.97 -13.30
C PHE A 50 -2.47 -5.39 -12.79
N ASP A 51 -3.41 -4.45 -12.68
CA ASP A 51 -4.76 -4.70 -12.13
C ASP A 51 -5.58 -5.69 -12.98
N LYS A 52 -5.23 -5.85 -14.27
CA LYS A 52 -5.88 -6.81 -15.18
C LYS A 52 -5.44 -8.27 -14.90
N GLU A 53 -4.17 -8.48 -14.55
CA GLU A 53 -3.55 -9.81 -14.54
C GLU A 53 -3.15 -10.27 -13.14
N HIS A 54 -3.00 -9.33 -12.19
CA HIS A 54 -2.46 -9.63 -10.87
C HIS A 54 -3.33 -9.07 -9.75
N LYS A 55 -3.16 -9.64 -8.55
CA LYS A 55 -3.81 -9.17 -7.31
C LYS A 55 -2.80 -8.53 -6.38
N MET A 56 -3.14 -7.35 -5.85
CA MET A 56 -2.34 -6.65 -4.85
C MET A 56 -3.23 -6.07 -3.76
N TYR A 57 -2.85 -6.31 -2.51
CA TYR A 57 -3.47 -5.75 -1.32
C TYR A 57 -2.51 -4.79 -0.65
N ARG A 58 -2.90 -3.50 -0.59
CA ARG A 58 -2.05 -2.43 -0.07
C ARG A 58 -2.56 -1.96 1.27
N PHE A 59 -1.77 -2.15 2.30
CA PHE A 59 -2.04 -1.62 3.63
C PHE A 59 -1.39 -0.24 3.78
N VAL A 60 -2.19 0.75 4.16
CA VAL A 60 -1.75 2.14 4.28
C VAL A 60 -2.23 2.69 5.62
N ASN A 61 -1.28 3.04 6.49
CA ASN A 61 -1.57 3.72 7.74
C ASN A 61 -1.92 5.20 7.48
N ASP A 62 -2.87 5.75 8.25
CA ASP A 62 -3.49 7.08 8.06
C ASP A 62 -2.48 8.20 7.83
N ARG A 63 -1.44 8.26 8.66
CA ARG A 63 -0.44 9.35 8.63
C ARG A 63 0.81 9.01 7.85
N ASP A 64 0.96 7.78 7.40
CA ASP A 64 2.13 7.36 6.63
C ASP A 64 2.28 8.21 5.36
N ILE A 65 3.44 8.86 5.23
CA ILE A 65 3.75 9.72 4.09
C ILE A 65 4.25 8.93 2.88
N VAL A 66 4.88 7.77 3.09
CA VAL A 66 5.53 7.00 2.03
C VAL A 66 4.54 6.57 0.92
N PRO A 67 3.31 6.10 1.20
CA PRO A 67 2.33 5.82 0.16
C PRO A 67 1.89 7.06 -0.66
N ARG A 68 2.26 8.26 -0.20
CA ARG A 68 1.92 9.51 -0.91
C ARG A 68 2.95 9.91 -1.94
N ILE A 69 4.13 9.29 -1.94
CA ILE A 69 5.22 9.53 -2.89
C ILE A 69 5.37 8.38 -3.90
N PRO A 70 5.90 8.63 -5.11
CA PRO A 70 6.00 9.97 -5.74
C PRO A 70 4.63 10.65 -5.83
N PRO A 71 4.56 12.00 -5.85
CA PRO A 71 3.31 12.72 -5.88
C PRO A 71 2.52 12.44 -7.19
N ARG A 72 1.19 12.58 -7.14
CA ARG A 72 0.30 12.24 -8.26
C ARG A 72 0.57 13.04 -9.54
N TRP A 73 1.08 14.26 -9.42
CA TRP A 73 1.42 15.10 -10.57
C TRP A 73 2.59 14.55 -11.38
N MET A 74 3.45 13.73 -10.77
CA MET A 74 4.49 12.97 -11.49
C MET A 74 3.93 11.74 -12.24
N ARG A 75 2.60 11.64 -12.38
CA ARG A 75 1.87 10.58 -13.11
C ARG A 75 1.96 9.18 -12.49
N TYR A 76 2.54 9.03 -11.31
CA TYR A 76 2.56 7.75 -10.58
C TYR A 76 1.19 7.43 -9.98
N LYS A 77 0.82 6.16 -10.00
CA LYS A 77 -0.43 5.61 -9.49
C LYS A 77 -0.17 4.39 -8.61
N HIS A 78 -1.12 4.12 -7.74
CA HIS A 78 -1.19 2.84 -7.04
C HIS A 78 -1.97 1.82 -7.87
N ALA A 79 -1.55 0.56 -7.85
CA ALA A 79 -2.32 -0.59 -8.30
C ALA A 79 -2.94 -1.32 -7.11
N GLY A 80 -3.90 -2.19 -7.37
CA GLY A 80 -4.51 -3.08 -6.38
C GLY A 80 -5.46 -2.42 -5.39
N GLU A 81 -5.95 -3.26 -4.49
CA GLU A 81 -6.96 -2.91 -3.47
C GLU A 81 -6.34 -2.18 -2.27
N LEU A 82 -6.94 -1.08 -1.85
CA LEU A 82 -6.51 -0.32 -0.69
C LEU A 82 -7.17 -0.84 0.59
N HIS A 83 -6.37 -1.19 1.58
CA HIS A 83 -6.73 -1.45 2.97
C HIS A 83 -6.20 -0.31 3.84
N PHE A 84 -7.05 0.68 4.09
CA PHE A 84 -6.70 1.86 4.84
C PHE A 84 -6.86 1.62 6.34
N ILE A 85 -5.81 1.88 7.10
CA ILE A 85 -5.78 1.78 8.57
C ILE A 85 -6.02 3.17 9.13
N ASP A 86 -7.13 3.38 9.82
CA ASP A 86 -7.44 4.67 10.44
C ASP A 86 -6.67 4.88 11.77
N LYS A 87 -6.75 6.07 12.33
CA LYS A 87 -6.08 6.45 13.59
C LYS A 87 -6.42 5.56 14.79
N ASN A 88 -7.51 4.81 14.72
CA ASN A 88 -7.95 3.87 15.75
C ASN A 88 -7.52 2.41 15.44
N GLY A 89 -6.77 2.19 14.36
CA GLY A 89 -6.34 0.88 13.91
C GLY A 89 -7.41 0.07 13.17
N ASN A 90 -8.55 0.67 12.81
CA ASN A 90 -9.57 -0.02 12.03
C ASN A 90 -9.20 -0.06 10.56
N ILE A 91 -9.33 -1.22 9.93
CA ILE A 91 -9.02 -1.42 8.51
C ILE A 91 -10.29 -1.26 7.68
N LYS A 92 -10.24 -0.37 6.69
CA LYS A 92 -11.33 -0.09 5.75
C LYS A 92 -10.87 -0.38 4.34
N LYS A 93 -11.64 -1.18 3.61
CA LYS A 93 -11.38 -1.47 2.20
C LYS A 93 -11.83 -0.30 1.33
N ASN A 94 -10.97 0.12 0.41
CA ASN A 94 -11.26 1.15 -0.60
C ASN A 94 -12.13 2.31 -0.09
N PRO A 95 -11.75 2.99 1.02
CA PRO A 95 -12.55 4.09 1.54
C PRO A 95 -12.65 5.21 0.50
N ASN A 96 -13.75 5.96 0.52
CA ASN A 96 -14.03 7.03 -0.44
C ASN A 96 -12.82 7.98 -0.60
N PRO A 97 -12.36 8.25 -1.84
CA PRO A 97 -11.21 9.12 -2.13
C PRO A 97 -11.31 10.52 -1.51
N LEU A 98 -12.51 11.07 -1.38
CA LEU A 98 -12.74 12.39 -0.77
C LEU A 98 -12.37 12.41 0.72
N ARG A 99 -12.58 11.31 1.45
CA ARG A 99 -12.09 11.19 2.84
C ARG A 99 -10.56 11.14 2.92
N GLN A 100 -9.91 10.47 1.97
CA GLN A 100 -8.43 10.42 1.89
C GLN A 100 -7.84 11.79 1.54
N LEU A 101 -8.50 12.57 0.66
CA LEU A 101 -8.10 13.92 0.29
C LEU A 101 -8.29 14.91 1.44
N GLY A 102 -9.40 14.84 2.17
CA GLY A 102 -9.69 15.74 3.29
C GLY A 102 -8.67 15.63 4.42
N ILE A 103 -8.18 14.43 4.71
CA ILE A 103 -7.14 14.19 5.72
C ILE A 103 -5.77 14.62 5.19
N GLY A 104 -5.48 14.41 3.89
CA GLY A 104 -4.19 14.71 3.26
C GLY A 104 -3.93 16.20 3.03
N LEU A 105 -4.89 16.93 2.42
CA LEU A 105 -4.73 18.37 2.11
C LEU A 105 -4.75 19.24 3.35
N CYS A 106 -5.64 18.98 4.29
CA CYS A 106 -5.75 19.77 5.52
C CYS A 106 -4.48 19.69 6.38
N ASN A 107 -3.75 18.55 6.29
CA ASN A 107 -2.55 18.33 7.09
C ASN A 107 -1.25 18.80 6.40
N MET A 108 -1.16 18.77 5.06
CA MET A 108 0.03 19.25 4.33
C MET A 108 0.10 20.77 4.24
N CYS A 109 -1.04 21.46 4.08
CA CYS A 109 -1.05 22.91 3.95
C CYS A 109 -0.87 23.65 5.27
N LYS A 110 -1.15 23.02 6.43
CA LYS A 110 -1.14 23.69 7.73
C LYS A 110 0.16 23.58 8.52
N ASN A 111 1.07 22.68 8.18
CA ASN A 111 2.32 22.56 8.93
C ASN A 111 3.38 21.71 8.20
N PRO A 112 4.45 22.30 7.62
CA PRO A 112 5.54 21.56 6.99
C PRO A 112 6.31 20.66 7.97
N LEU A 113 6.29 20.95 9.27
CA LEU A 113 6.83 20.09 10.33
C LEU A 113 6.09 18.74 10.47
N ARG A 114 4.86 18.60 9.94
CA ARG A 114 4.12 17.32 9.95
C ARG A 114 4.62 16.29 8.94
N ILE A 115 5.44 16.67 7.98
CA ILE A 115 6.14 15.71 7.11
C ILE A 115 7.06 14.84 7.97
N ALA A 116 7.76 15.45 8.93
CA ALA A 116 8.59 14.75 9.91
C ALA A 116 7.78 13.84 10.86
N GLN A 117 6.52 14.16 11.13
CA GLN A 117 5.62 13.36 11.97
C GLN A 117 5.01 12.14 11.25
N GLY A 118 5.01 12.10 9.91
CA GLY A 118 4.54 10.95 9.14
C GLY A 118 5.57 9.81 9.00
N ILE A 119 6.81 10.06 9.37
CA ILE A 119 7.89 9.05 9.38
C ILE A 119 7.66 8.00 10.48
N PRO A 120 7.30 8.37 11.74
CA PRO A 120 6.97 7.38 12.77
C PRO A 120 5.84 6.43 12.39
N ASP A 121 4.81 6.93 11.70
CA ASP A 121 3.66 6.12 11.28
C ASP A 121 4.00 5.17 10.09
N HIS A 122 5.21 5.24 9.57
CA HIS A 122 5.79 4.33 8.59
C HIS A 122 6.45 3.10 9.23
N ASN A 123 6.31 2.92 10.53
CA ASN A 123 6.91 1.80 11.24
C ASN A 123 6.20 0.48 10.92
N MET A 124 6.96 -0.54 10.52
CA MET A 124 6.40 -1.88 10.24
C MET A 124 5.75 -2.53 11.46
N GLY A 125 6.20 -2.23 12.68
CA GLY A 125 5.60 -2.72 13.91
C GLY A 125 4.14 -2.30 14.08
N ASP A 126 3.78 -1.08 13.69
CA ASP A 126 2.39 -0.61 13.71
C ASP A 126 1.53 -1.32 12.65
N TYR A 127 2.07 -1.50 11.43
CA TYR A 127 1.38 -2.28 10.40
C TYR A 127 1.11 -3.72 10.85
N HIS A 128 2.11 -4.39 11.42
CA HIS A 128 1.98 -5.75 11.95
C HIS A 128 0.88 -5.83 13.00
N ARG A 129 0.97 -4.99 14.04
CA ARG A 129 0.00 -4.95 15.14
C ARG A 129 -1.44 -4.73 14.66
N PHE A 130 -1.67 -3.80 13.74
CA PHE A 130 -3.01 -3.50 13.25
C PHE A 130 -3.58 -4.61 12.37
N VAL A 131 -2.75 -5.21 11.52
CA VAL A 131 -3.17 -6.32 10.65
C VAL A 131 -3.42 -7.58 11.46
N GLU A 132 -2.57 -7.91 12.42
CA GLU A 132 -2.76 -9.03 13.34
C GLU A 132 -4.07 -8.90 14.12
N ASN A 133 -4.31 -7.74 14.73
CA ASN A 133 -5.56 -7.46 15.45
C ASN A 133 -6.80 -7.55 14.54
N TRP A 134 -6.68 -7.20 13.28
CA TRP A 134 -7.78 -7.31 12.32
C TRP A 134 -8.05 -8.77 11.92
N CYS A 135 -7.00 -9.58 11.76
CA CYS A 135 -7.15 -11.01 11.47
C CYS A 135 -7.81 -11.75 12.65
N ASN A 136 -7.42 -11.41 13.88
CA ASN A 136 -7.93 -12.07 15.10
C ASN A 136 -9.41 -11.70 15.42
N LYS A 137 -9.98 -10.68 14.77
CA LYS A 137 -11.40 -10.29 14.94
C LYS A 137 -12.35 -10.95 13.95
N LYS A 138 -11.83 -11.76 13.01
CA LYS A 138 -12.62 -12.51 12.03
C LYS A 138 -12.84 -13.95 12.46
#